data_ab2c7df46043d5aadd2b3a106fee8380
#
_entry.id   ab2c7df46043d5aadd2b3a106fee8380
#
_cell.length_a   1.000
_cell.length_b   1.000
_cell.length_c   1.000
_cell.angle_alpha   90.00
_cell.angle_beta   90.00
_cell.angle_gamma   90.00
#
_symmetry.space_group_name_H-M   'P 1'
#
loop_
_entity.id
_entity.type
_entity.pdbx_description
1 polymer ?
#
loop_
_entity_poly.entity_id
_entity_poly.type
_entity_poly.pdbx_seq_one_letter_code
_entity_poly.pdbx_strand_id
1 'polypeptide(L)'
;MSSWIDWSKTTKSKNYHGSGSFATAMIIGPTCFFLGILFAQFPYDFPLLWSKVDIAPEYLDQLEVHLKFLFDSPPIISRVLHITVGIAFLGLFVKMYRPSEANFLFDGASIILYLIAVAVYISNTIKGLRAVSDGIWNSPEWETTREGRFAGEMILGREDSLKVLSASNTILALVLIGVLVLQSGQWYAEQKDHTEEAQPEQPKEAETKTSNKKKQ
;
A
#
# COMPACT_ATOMS: atom_id res chain seq x y z
N MET A 1 2.36 33.90 8.74
CA MET A 1 2.60 32.64 8.04
C MET A 1 1.45 31.70 8.39
N SER A 2 0.54 31.43 7.46
CA SER A 2 -0.49 30.41 7.68
C SER A 2 0.22 29.04 7.74
N SER A 3 0.12 28.35 8.86
CA SER A 3 0.66 26.98 8.95
C SER A 3 -0.02 26.12 7.88
N TRP A 4 0.74 25.29 7.17
CA TRP A 4 0.21 24.36 6.16
C TRP A 4 -0.84 23.42 6.75
N ILE A 5 -0.66 23.07 8.02
CA ILE A 5 -1.62 22.27 8.79
C ILE A 5 -2.60 23.24 9.48
N ASP A 6 -3.87 23.01 9.27
CA ASP A 6 -4.93 23.81 9.91
C ASP A 6 -5.35 23.12 11.21
N TRP A 7 -4.74 23.54 12.30
CA TRP A 7 -5.00 23.04 13.66
C TRP A 7 -6.39 23.44 14.19
N SER A 8 -7.06 24.40 13.54
CA SER A 8 -8.40 24.83 13.93
C SER A 8 -9.52 23.90 13.39
N LYS A 9 -9.20 23.05 12.43
CA LYS A 9 -10.15 22.11 11.86
C LYS A 9 -10.34 20.92 12.79
N THR A 10 -11.55 20.81 13.30
CA THR A 10 -12.04 19.64 14.02
C THR A 10 -12.90 18.80 13.11
N THR A 11 -13.27 17.58 13.54
CA THR A 11 -14.21 16.70 12.83
C THR A 11 -15.56 17.34 12.54
N LYS A 12 -15.92 18.45 13.21
CA LYS A 12 -17.13 19.25 12.98
C LYS A 12 -16.99 20.30 11.87
N SER A 13 -15.78 20.56 11.40
CA SER A 13 -15.57 21.58 10.35
C SER A 13 -16.20 21.13 9.03
N LYS A 14 -16.95 22.05 8.37
CA LYS A 14 -17.55 21.81 7.03
C LYS A 14 -16.53 21.42 5.95
N ASN A 15 -15.26 21.76 6.15
CA ASN A 15 -14.15 21.48 5.22
C ASN A 15 -13.29 20.30 5.68
N TYR A 16 -13.78 19.48 6.63
CA TYR A 16 -13.08 18.29 7.07
C TYR A 16 -13.28 17.16 6.04
N HIS A 17 -12.18 16.60 5.55
CA HIS A 17 -12.20 15.46 4.65
C HIS A 17 -12.08 14.16 5.47
N GLY A 18 -13.19 13.78 6.10
CA GLY A 18 -13.28 12.57 6.92
C GLY A 18 -13.26 11.27 6.13
N SER A 19 -13.29 10.17 6.87
CA SER A 19 -13.29 8.80 6.33
C SER A 19 -14.48 8.49 5.41
N GLY A 20 -15.61 9.20 5.55
CA GLY A 20 -16.76 9.11 4.66
C GLY A 20 -16.66 9.93 3.38
N SER A 21 -15.53 10.60 3.13
CA SER A 21 -15.37 11.44 1.94
C SER A 21 -15.21 10.62 0.65
N PHE A 22 -15.61 11.19 -0.48
CA PHE A 22 -15.36 10.59 -1.80
C PHE A 22 -13.86 10.34 -2.04
N ALA A 23 -13.00 11.19 -1.51
CA ALA A 23 -11.55 11.03 -1.60
C ALA A 23 -11.08 9.72 -0.92
N THR A 24 -11.69 9.32 0.20
CA THR A 24 -11.39 8.03 0.84
C THR A 24 -11.77 6.85 -0.05
N ALA A 25 -12.92 6.91 -0.73
CA ALA A 25 -13.30 5.89 -1.70
C ALA A 25 -12.30 5.78 -2.87
N MET A 26 -11.74 6.93 -3.31
CA MET A 26 -10.68 6.96 -4.32
C MET A 26 -9.35 6.34 -3.85
N ILE A 27 -9.13 6.21 -2.55
CA ILE A 27 -7.95 5.51 -1.99
C ILE A 27 -8.26 4.03 -1.81
N ILE A 28 -9.38 3.70 -1.16
CA ILE A 28 -9.74 2.32 -0.80
C ILE A 28 -10.01 1.47 -2.05
N GLY A 29 -10.80 1.99 -3.01
CA GLY A 29 -11.16 1.27 -4.23
C GLY A 29 -9.94 0.74 -5.00
N PRO A 30 -9.03 1.62 -5.44
CA PRO A 30 -7.79 1.22 -6.09
C PRO A 30 -6.93 0.27 -5.24
N THR A 31 -6.81 0.52 -3.94
CA THR A 31 -6.02 -0.33 -3.04
C THR A 31 -6.58 -1.75 -2.99
N CYS A 32 -7.89 -1.90 -2.85
CA CYS A 32 -8.56 -3.21 -2.90
C CYS A 32 -8.42 -3.88 -4.27
N PHE A 33 -8.49 -3.11 -5.35
CA PHE A 33 -8.29 -3.63 -6.71
C PHE A 33 -6.90 -4.24 -6.89
N PHE A 34 -5.85 -3.54 -6.47
CA PHE A 34 -4.48 -4.06 -6.52
C PHE A 34 -4.28 -5.26 -5.60
N LEU A 35 -4.85 -5.24 -4.39
CA LEU A 35 -4.81 -6.41 -3.50
C LEU A 35 -5.49 -7.62 -4.15
N GLY A 36 -6.58 -7.43 -4.90
CA GLY A 36 -7.23 -8.50 -5.65
C GLY A 36 -6.33 -9.09 -6.72
N ILE A 37 -5.58 -8.25 -7.47
CA ILE A 37 -4.59 -8.73 -8.45
C ILE A 37 -3.47 -9.53 -7.77
N LEU A 38 -2.91 -9.00 -6.68
CA LEU A 38 -1.84 -9.68 -5.94
C LEU A 38 -2.33 -10.99 -5.32
N PHE A 39 -3.57 -11.03 -4.85
CA PHE A 39 -4.18 -12.26 -4.37
C PHE A 39 -4.36 -13.30 -5.48
N ALA A 40 -4.71 -12.89 -6.69
CA ALA A 40 -4.80 -13.78 -7.84
C ALA A 40 -3.42 -14.34 -8.26
N GLN A 41 -2.32 -13.61 -8.01
CA GLN A 41 -0.96 -14.08 -8.23
C GLN A 41 -0.43 -14.98 -7.10
N PHE A 42 -1.00 -14.88 -5.91
CA PHE A 42 -0.50 -15.58 -4.72
C PHE A 42 -0.35 -17.11 -4.88
N PRO A 43 -1.25 -17.85 -5.58
CA PRO A 43 -1.06 -19.26 -5.83
C PRO A 43 0.22 -19.62 -6.60
N TYR A 44 0.69 -18.69 -7.45
CA TYR A 44 1.94 -18.83 -8.20
C TYR A 44 3.17 -18.44 -7.36
N ASP A 45 3.00 -17.48 -6.46
CA ASP A 45 4.09 -17.01 -5.61
C ASP A 45 4.33 -17.95 -4.41
N PHE A 46 3.29 -18.63 -3.94
CA PHE A 46 3.32 -19.42 -2.72
C PHE A 46 4.37 -20.55 -2.75
N PRO A 47 4.46 -21.40 -3.80
CA PRO A 47 5.45 -22.46 -3.83
C PRO A 47 6.89 -21.96 -3.80
N LEU A 48 7.17 -20.78 -4.40
CA LEU A 48 8.51 -20.20 -4.46
C LEU A 48 9.01 -19.73 -3.09
N LEU A 49 8.12 -19.21 -2.24
CA LEU A 49 8.50 -18.56 -1.00
C LEU A 49 8.31 -19.42 0.25
N TRP A 50 7.29 -20.28 0.26
CA TRP A 50 6.91 -21.04 1.46
C TRP A 50 7.02 -22.56 1.33
N SER A 51 7.27 -23.09 0.11
CA SER A 51 7.55 -24.51 -0.02
C SER A 51 8.92 -24.85 0.57
N LYS A 52 8.96 -25.95 1.32
CA LYS A 52 10.21 -26.53 1.84
C LYS A 52 10.82 -27.60 0.90
N VAL A 53 10.13 -27.86 -0.19
CA VAL A 53 10.54 -28.84 -1.20
C VAL A 53 11.26 -28.10 -2.32
N ASP A 54 12.30 -28.72 -2.88
CA ASP A 54 12.97 -28.17 -4.05
C ASP A 54 11.97 -27.95 -5.19
N ILE A 55 12.08 -26.79 -5.83
CA ILE A 55 11.15 -26.38 -6.87
C ILE A 55 11.48 -27.15 -8.14
N ALA A 56 10.49 -27.88 -8.65
CA ALA A 56 10.65 -28.63 -9.91
C ALA A 56 10.91 -27.67 -11.08
N PRO A 57 11.85 -27.98 -11.99
CA PRO A 57 12.14 -27.15 -13.18
C PRO A 57 10.89 -26.86 -14.02
N GLU A 58 9.99 -27.84 -14.12
CA GLU A 58 8.74 -27.74 -14.88
C GLU A 58 7.82 -26.64 -14.31
N TYR A 59 7.85 -26.43 -12.99
CA TYR A 59 7.10 -25.36 -12.36
C TYR A 59 7.66 -23.99 -12.75
N LEU A 60 8.98 -23.84 -12.77
CA LEU A 60 9.62 -22.60 -13.21
C LEU A 60 9.28 -22.29 -14.67
N ASP A 61 9.23 -23.31 -15.54
CA ASP A 61 8.83 -23.17 -16.94
C ASP A 61 7.39 -22.67 -17.08
N GLN A 62 6.46 -23.26 -16.32
CA GLN A 62 5.05 -22.83 -16.30
C GLN A 62 4.90 -21.40 -15.80
N LEU A 63 5.64 -21.04 -14.74
CA LEU A 63 5.61 -19.70 -14.18
C LEU A 63 6.14 -18.65 -15.17
N GLU A 64 7.23 -18.94 -15.87
CA GLU A 64 7.75 -18.06 -16.92
C GLU A 64 6.73 -17.82 -18.04
N VAL A 65 6.10 -18.88 -18.52
CA VAL A 65 5.04 -18.77 -19.54
C VAL A 65 3.91 -17.88 -19.05
N HIS A 66 3.48 -18.05 -17.80
CA HIS A 66 2.45 -17.23 -17.19
C HIS A 66 2.87 -15.75 -17.09
N LEU A 67 4.09 -15.47 -16.62
CA LEU A 67 4.60 -14.10 -16.48
C LEU A 67 4.83 -13.43 -17.84
N LYS A 68 5.32 -14.15 -18.85
CA LYS A 68 5.41 -13.65 -20.23
C LYS A 68 4.04 -13.27 -20.78
N PHE A 69 3.03 -14.11 -20.57
CA PHE A 69 1.66 -13.80 -20.98
C PHE A 69 1.13 -12.54 -20.31
N LEU A 70 1.44 -12.32 -19.03
CA LEU A 70 1.08 -11.09 -18.33
C LEU A 70 1.81 -9.87 -18.90
N PHE A 71 3.10 -9.99 -19.18
CA PHE A 71 3.90 -8.90 -19.72
C PHE A 71 3.46 -8.51 -21.14
N ASP A 72 3.18 -9.51 -21.98
CA ASP A 72 2.74 -9.33 -23.37
C ASP A 72 1.25 -8.98 -23.49
N SER A 73 0.57 -8.78 -22.36
CA SER A 73 -0.85 -8.42 -22.32
C SER A 73 -1.13 -7.10 -23.07
N PRO A 74 -2.35 -6.92 -23.61
CA PRO A 74 -2.70 -5.72 -24.37
C PRO A 74 -2.38 -4.44 -23.56
N PRO A 75 -1.88 -3.36 -24.22
CA PRO A 75 -1.49 -2.11 -23.54
C PRO A 75 -2.63 -1.43 -22.77
N ILE A 76 -3.87 -1.79 -23.04
CA ILE A 76 -5.03 -1.29 -22.30
C ILE A 76 -4.98 -1.69 -20.83
N ILE A 77 -4.49 -2.92 -20.52
CA ILE A 77 -4.38 -3.44 -19.15
C ILE A 77 -3.41 -2.57 -18.35
N SER A 78 -2.20 -2.34 -18.88
CA SER A 78 -1.21 -1.48 -18.24
C SER A 78 -1.72 -0.05 -18.04
N ARG A 79 -2.46 0.50 -19.02
CA ARG A 79 -3.06 1.84 -18.89
C ARG A 79 -4.10 1.90 -17.77
N VAL A 80 -4.97 0.90 -17.66
CA VAL A 80 -5.96 0.82 -16.57
C VAL A 80 -5.26 0.77 -15.22
N LEU A 81 -4.19 -0.03 -15.08
CA LEU A 81 -3.41 -0.08 -13.83
C LEU A 81 -2.82 1.29 -13.47
N HIS A 82 -2.18 1.97 -14.42
CA HIS A 82 -1.61 3.30 -14.16
C HIS A 82 -2.67 4.36 -13.82
N ILE A 83 -3.82 4.34 -14.49
CA ILE A 83 -4.95 5.23 -14.16
C ILE A 83 -5.44 4.94 -12.75
N THR A 84 -5.56 3.68 -12.36
CA THR A 84 -6.00 3.28 -11.03
C THR A 84 -5.02 3.76 -9.95
N VAL A 85 -3.70 3.67 -10.19
CA VAL A 85 -2.69 4.29 -9.30
C VAL A 85 -2.88 5.80 -9.20
N GLY A 86 -3.10 6.47 -10.34
CA GLY A 86 -3.33 7.92 -10.40
C GLY A 86 -4.57 8.34 -9.61
N ILE A 87 -5.67 7.56 -9.66
CA ILE A 87 -6.88 7.83 -8.88
C ILE A 87 -6.60 7.75 -7.37
N ALA A 88 -5.84 6.76 -6.92
CA ALA A 88 -5.46 6.65 -5.51
C ALA A 88 -4.63 7.86 -5.03
N PHE A 89 -3.62 8.27 -5.81
CA PHE A 89 -2.85 9.46 -5.49
C PHE A 89 -3.70 10.72 -5.49
N LEU A 90 -4.62 10.86 -6.45
CA LEU A 90 -5.54 12.00 -6.47
C LEU A 90 -6.38 12.05 -5.19
N GLY A 91 -6.92 10.91 -4.73
CA GLY A 91 -7.63 10.82 -3.46
C GLY A 91 -6.78 11.27 -2.27
N LEU A 92 -5.53 10.78 -2.18
CA LEU A 92 -4.58 11.15 -1.14
C LEU A 92 -4.24 12.65 -1.19
N PHE A 93 -3.98 13.23 -2.37
CA PHE A 93 -3.69 14.65 -2.51
C PHE A 93 -4.88 15.54 -2.15
N VAL A 94 -6.11 15.13 -2.51
CA VAL A 94 -7.33 15.84 -2.11
C VAL A 94 -7.46 15.89 -0.58
N LYS A 95 -7.23 14.77 0.12
CA LYS A 95 -7.27 14.72 1.59
C LYS A 95 -6.14 15.50 2.24
N MET A 96 -4.98 15.58 1.60
CA MET A 96 -3.82 16.34 2.07
C MET A 96 -3.86 17.83 1.71
N TYR A 97 -4.87 18.29 0.97
CA TYR A 97 -5.04 19.72 0.70
C TYR A 97 -5.55 20.43 1.95
N ARG A 98 -4.69 21.20 2.62
CA ARG A 98 -4.94 21.81 3.93
C ARG A 98 -5.44 20.81 4.97
N PRO A 99 -4.61 19.84 5.34
CA PRO A 99 -5.02 18.72 6.19
C PRO A 99 -5.35 19.20 7.61
N SER A 100 -6.28 18.52 8.25
CA SER A 100 -6.41 18.52 9.71
C SER A 100 -5.27 17.68 10.32
N GLU A 101 -5.11 17.72 11.64
CA GLU A 101 -4.11 16.92 12.35
C GLU A 101 -4.29 15.41 12.07
N ALA A 102 -5.53 14.91 12.15
CA ALA A 102 -5.85 13.52 11.87
C ALA A 102 -5.53 13.12 10.42
N ASN A 103 -5.92 13.97 9.44
CA ASN A 103 -5.61 13.69 8.03
C ASN A 103 -4.09 13.70 7.79
N PHE A 104 -3.36 14.62 8.41
CA PHE A 104 -1.90 14.67 8.28
C PHE A 104 -1.25 13.37 8.77
N LEU A 105 -1.72 12.82 9.90
CA LEU A 105 -1.17 11.61 10.47
C LEU A 105 -1.53 10.37 9.62
N PHE A 106 -2.82 10.11 9.38
CA PHE A 106 -3.28 8.90 8.70
C PHE A 106 -3.04 8.94 7.18
N ASP A 107 -3.42 10.02 6.54
CA ASP A 107 -3.28 10.16 5.09
C ASP A 107 -1.84 10.45 4.68
N GLY A 108 -1.07 11.19 5.51
CA GLY A 108 0.35 11.39 5.31
C GLY A 108 1.14 10.09 5.39
N ALA A 109 0.86 9.24 6.37
CA ALA A 109 1.46 7.89 6.45
C ALA A 109 1.03 7.02 5.26
N SER A 110 -0.24 7.11 4.82
CA SER A 110 -0.73 6.39 3.64
C SER A 110 0.00 6.80 2.35
N ILE A 111 0.32 8.08 2.17
CA ILE A 111 1.13 8.56 1.02
C ILE A 111 2.50 7.91 1.03
N ILE A 112 3.17 7.86 2.19
CA ILE A 112 4.50 7.25 2.31
C ILE A 112 4.44 5.78 1.94
N LEU A 113 3.45 5.03 2.46
CA LEU A 113 3.27 3.62 2.10
C LEU A 113 2.97 3.45 0.60
N TYR A 114 2.14 4.31 0.02
CA TYR A 114 1.83 4.26 -1.41
C TYR A 114 3.06 4.54 -2.28
N LEU A 115 3.92 5.48 -1.88
CA LEU A 115 5.19 5.75 -2.57
C LEU A 115 6.14 4.57 -2.48
N ILE A 116 6.22 3.90 -1.32
CA ILE A 116 7.00 2.66 -1.15
C ILE A 116 6.45 1.58 -2.09
N ALA A 117 5.13 1.39 -2.15
CA ALA A 117 4.51 0.42 -3.05
C ALA A 117 4.87 0.69 -4.51
N VAL A 118 4.77 1.93 -4.97
CA VAL A 118 5.12 2.32 -6.35
C VAL A 118 6.61 2.10 -6.61
N ALA A 119 7.48 2.44 -5.65
CA ALA A 119 8.92 2.21 -5.77
C ALA A 119 9.24 0.71 -5.92
N VAL A 120 8.65 -0.16 -5.08
CA VAL A 120 8.83 -1.62 -5.19
C VAL A 120 8.29 -2.14 -6.51
N TYR A 121 7.11 -1.68 -6.94
CA TYR A 121 6.51 -2.08 -8.21
C TYR A 121 7.42 -1.74 -9.40
N ILE A 122 7.95 -0.51 -9.46
CA ILE A 122 8.81 -0.08 -10.57
C ILE A 122 10.19 -0.76 -10.51
N SER A 123 10.80 -0.82 -9.32
CA SER A 123 12.17 -1.32 -9.19
C SER A 123 12.28 -2.83 -9.29
N ASN A 124 11.28 -3.58 -8.82
CA ASN A 124 11.34 -5.02 -8.75
C ASN A 124 10.35 -5.70 -9.69
N THR A 125 9.05 -5.37 -9.61
CA THR A 125 8.02 -6.09 -10.38
C THR A 125 8.16 -5.85 -11.87
N ILE A 126 8.27 -4.60 -12.32
CA ILE A 126 8.44 -4.29 -13.75
C ILE A 126 9.77 -4.83 -14.28
N LYS A 127 10.86 -4.67 -13.53
CA LYS A 127 12.16 -5.21 -13.94
C LYS A 127 12.17 -6.73 -13.99
N GLY A 128 11.58 -7.38 -13.00
CA GLY A 128 11.45 -8.84 -12.96
C GLY A 128 10.65 -9.38 -14.15
N LEU A 129 9.49 -8.79 -14.44
CA LEU A 129 8.68 -9.16 -15.61
C LEU A 129 9.43 -8.97 -16.93
N ARG A 130 10.18 -7.87 -17.06
CA ARG A 130 11.01 -7.62 -18.25
C ARG A 130 12.14 -8.66 -18.37
N ALA A 131 12.82 -9.00 -17.28
CA ALA A 131 13.85 -10.00 -17.26
C ALA A 131 13.31 -11.38 -17.70
N VAL A 132 12.11 -11.76 -17.25
CA VAL A 132 11.41 -12.97 -17.69
C VAL A 132 11.06 -12.92 -19.18
N SER A 133 10.53 -11.79 -19.66
CA SER A 133 10.12 -11.63 -21.05
C SER A 133 11.31 -11.68 -22.01
N ASP A 134 12.41 -11.01 -21.66
CA ASP A 134 13.64 -10.99 -22.45
C ASP A 134 14.36 -12.35 -22.45
N GLY A 135 13.99 -13.27 -21.56
CA GLY A 135 14.59 -14.61 -21.45
C GLY A 135 16.10 -14.57 -21.16
N ILE A 136 16.54 -13.66 -20.33
CA ILE A 136 17.95 -13.30 -20.08
C ILE A 136 18.78 -14.53 -19.74
N TRP A 137 18.29 -15.44 -18.91
CA TRP A 137 18.96 -16.66 -18.47
C TRP A 137 18.99 -17.77 -19.52
N ASN A 138 18.28 -17.64 -20.62
CA ASN A 138 18.28 -18.60 -21.74
C ASN A 138 19.26 -18.21 -22.85
N SER A 139 19.93 -17.06 -22.72
CA SER A 139 20.91 -16.62 -23.72
C SER A 139 22.29 -17.23 -23.42
N PRO A 140 23.03 -17.71 -24.45
CA PRO A 140 24.40 -18.22 -24.28
C PRO A 140 25.38 -17.15 -23.77
N GLU A 141 25.02 -15.90 -23.86
CA GLU A 141 25.79 -14.74 -23.37
C GLU A 141 25.61 -14.51 -21.87
N TRP A 142 24.63 -15.20 -21.23
CA TRP A 142 24.35 -15.05 -19.80
C TRP A 142 25.58 -15.30 -18.89
N GLU A 143 26.35 -16.35 -19.22
CA GLU A 143 27.54 -16.71 -18.44
C GLU A 143 28.75 -15.79 -18.70
N THR A 144 28.83 -15.19 -19.89
CA THR A 144 29.99 -14.41 -20.34
C THR A 144 29.82 -12.91 -20.21
N THR A 145 28.59 -12.39 -20.23
CA THR A 145 28.32 -10.95 -20.27
C THR A 145 27.45 -10.49 -19.13
N ARG A 146 27.98 -10.55 -17.89
CA ARG A 146 27.37 -9.82 -16.74
C ARG A 146 27.34 -8.31 -16.96
N GLU A 147 27.90 -7.82 -18.06
CA GLU A 147 28.06 -6.41 -18.41
C GLU A 147 27.15 -5.95 -19.56
N GLY A 148 26.17 -6.74 -19.96
CA GLY A 148 25.26 -6.39 -21.05
C GLY A 148 24.31 -5.22 -20.73
N ARG A 149 23.08 -5.28 -21.25
CA ARG A 149 22.01 -4.26 -21.07
C ARG A 149 21.71 -3.88 -19.60
N PHE A 150 22.20 -4.67 -18.66
CA PHE A 150 22.07 -4.52 -17.21
C PHE A 150 23.42 -4.25 -16.53
N ALA A 151 24.36 -3.64 -17.21
CA ALA A 151 25.67 -3.30 -16.64
C ALA A 151 25.50 -2.56 -15.30
N GLY A 152 26.12 -3.10 -14.24
CA GLY A 152 26.04 -2.56 -12.88
C GLY A 152 24.87 -3.07 -12.02
N GLU A 153 23.95 -3.89 -12.53
CA GLU A 153 22.95 -4.59 -11.73
C GLU A 153 23.42 -6.01 -11.39
N MET A 154 23.15 -6.45 -10.15
CA MET A 154 23.41 -7.83 -9.74
C MET A 154 22.42 -8.72 -10.51
N ILE A 155 22.95 -9.51 -11.46
CA ILE A 155 22.15 -10.41 -12.27
C ILE A 155 21.97 -11.69 -11.45
N LEU A 156 20.75 -11.91 -10.96
CA LEU A 156 20.35 -13.11 -10.22
C LEU A 156 20.09 -14.27 -11.18
N GLY A 157 20.30 -15.49 -10.72
CA GLY A 157 19.88 -16.70 -11.46
C GLY A 157 18.36 -16.73 -11.68
N ARG A 158 17.90 -17.62 -12.54
CA ARG A 158 16.47 -17.80 -12.90
C ARG A 158 15.58 -17.94 -11.66
N GLU A 159 15.88 -18.90 -10.81
CA GLU A 159 15.10 -19.20 -9.63
C GLU A 159 15.09 -18.02 -8.64
N ASP A 160 16.26 -17.44 -8.40
CA ASP A 160 16.39 -16.30 -7.48
C ASP A 160 15.64 -15.07 -8.00
N SER A 161 15.67 -14.81 -9.31
CA SER A 161 14.91 -13.71 -9.93
C SER A 161 13.40 -13.89 -9.77
N LEU A 162 12.89 -15.10 -9.95
CA LEU A 162 11.49 -15.43 -9.75
C LEU A 162 11.09 -15.33 -8.26
N LYS A 163 11.96 -15.78 -7.34
CA LYS A 163 11.75 -15.60 -5.89
C LYS A 163 11.71 -14.14 -5.47
N VAL A 164 12.60 -13.30 -6.02
CA VAL A 164 12.59 -11.85 -5.75
C VAL A 164 11.31 -11.20 -6.27
N LEU A 165 10.83 -11.60 -7.44
CA LEU A 165 9.56 -11.10 -7.98
C LEU A 165 8.39 -11.47 -7.06
N SER A 166 8.29 -12.73 -6.63
CA SER A 166 7.25 -13.21 -5.73
C SER A 166 7.33 -12.56 -4.34
N ALA A 167 8.55 -12.36 -3.81
CA ALA A 167 8.75 -11.62 -2.57
C ALA A 167 8.29 -10.17 -2.69
N SER A 168 8.55 -9.53 -3.84
CA SER A 168 8.09 -8.16 -4.10
C SER A 168 6.58 -8.06 -4.15
N ASN A 169 5.88 -9.02 -4.74
CA ASN A 169 4.41 -9.09 -4.73
C ASN A 169 3.87 -9.21 -3.29
N THR A 170 4.52 -10.02 -2.44
CA THR A 170 4.16 -10.14 -1.03
C THR A 170 4.38 -8.83 -0.27
N ILE A 171 5.53 -8.16 -0.47
CA ILE A 171 5.81 -6.86 0.14
C ILE A 171 4.77 -5.83 -0.30
N LEU A 172 4.43 -5.78 -1.60
CA LEU A 172 3.38 -4.91 -2.11
C LEU A 172 2.04 -5.16 -1.42
N ALA A 173 1.64 -6.42 -1.27
CA ALA A 173 0.39 -6.77 -0.58
C ALA A 173 0.40 -6.28 0.88
N LEU A 174 1.48 -6.50 1.62
CA LEU A 174 1.62 -6.05 3.01
C LEU A 174 1.56 -4.51 3.14
N VAL A 175 2.23 -3.80 2.25
CA VAL A 175 2.22 -2.32 2.23
C VAL A 175 0.80 -1.80 1.93
N LEU A 176 0.11 -2.38 0.96
CA LEU A 176 -1.26 -1.99 0.62
C LEU A 176 -2.28 -2.34 1.73
N ILE A 177 -2.10 -3.46 2.43
CA ILE A 177 -2.86 -3.77 3.65
C ILE A 177 -2.60 -2.70 4.70
N GLY A 178 -1.36 -2.25 4.87
CA GLY A 178 -1.01 -1.14 5.76
C GLY A 178 -1.80 0.14 5.45
N VAL A 179 -1.97 0.47 4.16
CA VAL A 179 -2.82 1.61 3.75
C VAL A 179 -4.27 1.41 4.20
N LEU A 180 -4.86 0.22 4.01
CA LEU A 180 -6.23 -0.06 4.46
C LEU A 180 -6.37 0.02 5.98
N VAL A 181 -5.37 -0.46 6.72
CA VAL A 181 -5.33 -0.36 8.18
C VAL A 181 -5.32 1.11 8.63
N LEU A 182 -4.52 1.96 7.99
CA LEU A 182 -4.49 3.41 8.29
C LEU A 182 -5.84 4.08 7.99
N GLN A 183 -6.46 3.78 6.85
CA GLN A 183 -7.78 4.33 6.52
C GLN A 183 -8.87 3.84 7.48
N SER A 184 -8.81 2.57 7.90
CA SER A 184 -9.72 2.01 8.91
C SER A 184 -9.48 2.63 10.30
N GLY A 185 -8.21 2.86 10.66
CA GLY A 185 -7.82 3.53 11.90
C GLY A 185 -8.34 4.96 11.97
N GLN A 186 -8.29 5.71 10.87
CA GLN A 186 -8.86 7.04 10.76
C GLN A 186 -10.38 7.00 11.01
N TRP A 187 -11.10 6.09 10.34
CA TRP A 187 -12.53 5.92 10.54
C TRP A 187 -12.88 5.60 12.00
N TYR A 188 -12.13 4.70 12.63
CA TYR A 188 -12.34 4.33 14.02
C TYR A 188 -12.12 5.53 14.97
N ALA A 189 -11.06 6.30 14.75
CA ALA A 189 -10.77 7.50 15.55
C ALA A 189 -11.91 8.53 15.44
N GLU A 190 -12.40 8.78 14.24
CA GLU A 190 -13.54 9.68 13.99
C GLU A 190 -14.83 9.20 14.69
N GLN A 191 -15.11 7.90 14.63
CA GLN A 191 -16.29 7.33 15.31
C GLN A 191 -16.19 7.49 16.83
N LYS A 192 -15.00 7.31 17.39
CA LYS A 192 -14.78 7.49 18.82
C LYS A 192 -15.02 8.94 19.25
N ASP A 193 -14.46 9.90 18.50
CA ASP A 193 -14.68 11.33 18.76
C ASP A 193 -16.17 11.69 18.74
N HIS A 194 -16.92 11.19 17.75
CA HIS A 194 -18.36 11.43 17.68
C HIS A 194 -19.12 10.79 18.84
N THR A 195 -18.69 9.64 19.33
CA THR A 195 -19.35 8.96 20.46
C THR A 195 -19.09 9.66 21.78
N GLU A 196 -17.85 10.15 22.01
CA GLU A 196 -17.48 10.91 23.19
C GLU A 196 -18.23 12.26 23.24
N GLU A 197 -18.40 12.91 22.09
CA GLU A 197 -19.18 14.15 22.00
C GLU A 197 -20.68 13.97 22.20
N ALA A 198 -21.23 12.78 21.85
CA ALA A 198 -22.65 12.48 22.03
C ALA A 198 -23.01 12.10 23.47
N GLN A 199 -22.02 11.78 24.32
CA GLN A 199 -22.26 11.57 25.75
C GLN A 199 -22.33 12.93 26.42
N PRO A 200 -23.52 13.32 27.01
CA PRO A 200 -23.58 14.57 27.77
C PRO A 200 -22.58 14.48 28.93
N GLU A 201 -21.78 15.52 29.10
CA GLU A 201 -20.90 15.67 30.26
C GLU A 201 -21.74 15.39 31.51
N GLN A 202 -21.55 14.26 32.16
CA GLN A 202 -22.03 14.07 33.51
C GLN A 202 -21.31 15.10 34.38
N PRO A 203 -22.02 15.99 35.08
CA PRO A 203 -21.39 17.01 35.90
C PRO A 203 -20.50 16.31 36.93
N LYS A 204 -19.21 16.55 36.89
CA LYS A 204 -18.30 16.24 38.00
C LYS A 204 -18.60 17.20 39.16
N GLU A 205 -19.80 17.11 39.71
CA GLU A 205 -20.19 17.77 40.96
C GLU A 205 -20.55 16.66 41.96
N ALA A 206 -19.66 16.32 42.86
CA ALA A 206 -19.90 15.92 44.25
C ALA A 206 -18.75 15.25 44.98
N GLU A 207 -17.50 15.66 44.80
CA GLU A 207 -16.43 15.18 45.71
C GLU A 207 -15.69 16.25 46.49
N THR A 208 -16.13 17.50 46.46
CA THR A 208 -15.40 18.58 47.21
C THR A 208 -16.21 19.17 48.38
N LYS A 209 -17.30 18.58 48.86
CA LYS A 209 -18.07 19.14 50.00
C LYS A 209 -18.20 18.25 51.22
N THR A 210 -17.41 17.21 51.37
CA THR A 210 -17.48 16.38 52.60
C THR A 210 -16.23 16.43 53.50
N SER A 211 -15.25 17.30 53.22
CA SER A 211 -14.02 17.41 54.04
C SER A 211 -13.98 18.57 55.01
N ASN A 212 -14.99 19.42 55.12
CA ASN A 212 -14.93 20.60 56.00
C ASN A 212 -15.97 20.65 57.13
N LYS A 213 -16.49 19.49 57.55
CA LYS A 213 -17.44 19.46 58.70
C LYS A 213 -17.03 18.51 59.83
N LYS A 214 -15.75 18.45 60.15
CA LYS A 214 -15.22 17.80 61.40
C LYS A 214 -14.04 18.58 61.97
N LYS A 215 -14.26 19.82 62.36
CA LYS A 215 -13.48 20.56 63.39
C LYS A 215 -14.33 21.76 63.84
N GLN A 216 -15.23 21.50 64.74
CA GLN A 216 -15.66 22.38 65.84
C GLN A 216 -16.22 21.46 66.93
#